data_2d6c0f144332a29ac391198155a8265b
#
_entry.id   2d6c0f144332a29ac391198155a8265b
#
_cell.length_a   1.000
_cell.length_b   1.000
_cell.length_c   1.000
_cell.angle_alpha   90.00
_cell.angle_beta   90.00
_cell.angle_gamma   90.00
#
_symmetry.space_group_name_H-M   'P 1'
#
loop_
_entity.id
_entity.type
_entity.pdbx_description
1 polymer ?
#
loop_
_entity_poly.entity_id
_entity_poly.type
_entity_poly.pdbx_seq_one_letter_code
_entity_poly.pdbx_strand_id
1 'polypeptide(L)'
;MLIFELFEAKPAQKTVVILPGGFHPFHPGHLSLYTSAQKMFPGADVYYAATNDKANRPFDIADKARLAQIAGVPAGHFVQVKSPFQAKEITTNYDPATTVLVFARSVKDQDEPPHAGGIKKDGNPAYLQPYSKNPAPMNQHGYIAYLPTVEFPAGPSGITSATQIRSMWPKASPKQRAEIVGDLYPGNPKLAQQILDKYLSEDSNSPVAVDSTSPVGGVAEHIGKVKGGYRLYSHKGKNLGTFPSRAGAEKHEREVQYFKHKG
;
A
#
# COMPACT_ATOMS: atom_id res chain seq x y z
N MET A 1 58.24 -7.13 14.71
CA MET A 1 57.37 -7.27 13.53
C MET A 1 55.94 -6.93 14.02
N LEU A 2 55.52 -5.69 13.78
CA LEU A 2 54.19 -5.21 14.20
C LEU A 2 53.22 -5.64 13.11
N ILE A 3 52.30 -6.54 13.43
CA ILE A 3 51.16 -6.90 12.59
C ILE A 3 50.16 -5.75 12.74
N PHE A 4 50.09 -4.88 11.73
CA PHE A 4 48.93 -3.99 11.59
C PHE A 4 47.78 -4.88 11.14
N GLU A 5 46.85 -5.20 12.04
CA GLU A 5 45.54 -5.65 11.67
C GLU A 5 44.90 -4.50 10.86
N LEU A 6 44.84 -4.68 9.56
CA LEU A 6 44.01 -3.87 8.69
C LEU A 6 42.55 -4.11 9.14
N PHE A 7 42.02 -3.22 9.96
CA PHE A 7 40.59 -3.08 10.10
C PHE A 7 40.06 -2.68 8.72
N GLU A 8 39.64 -3.64 7.93
CA GLU A 8 38.83 -3.34 6.76
C GLU A 8 37.59 -2.63 7.24
N ALA A 9 37.53 -1.33 7.00
CA ALA A 9 36.33 -0.54 7.28
C ALA A 9 35.18 -1.21 6.53
N LYS A 10 34.21 -1.73 7.27
CA LYS A 10 33.00 -2.31 6.69
C LYS A 10 32.42 -1.28 5.71
N PRO A 11 32.23 -1.59 4.43
CA PRO A 11 31.76 -0.61 3.47
C PRO A 11 30.47 0.03 3.99
N ALA A 12 30.34 1.35 3.87
CA ALA A 12 29.17 2.07 4.31
C ALA A 12 27.90 1.44 3.69
N GLN A 13 27.05 0.89 4.52
CA GLN A 13 25.83 0.24 4.05
C GLN A 13 24.81 1.31 3.62
N LYS A 14 24.42 1.25 2.34
CA LYS A 14 23.26 2.02 1.86
C LYS A 14 21.99 1.41 2.44
N THR A 15 21.04 2.24 2.86
CA THR A 15 19.72 1.76 3.30
C THR A 15 18.65 2.19 2.30
N VAL A 16 17.81 1.26 1.91
CA VAL A 16 16.61 1.49 1.10
C VAL A 16 15.40 1.14 1.92
N VAL A 17 14.48 2.09 2.06
CA VAL A 17 13.24 1.93 2.80
C VAL A 17 12.08 1.92 1.81
N ILE A 18 11.30 0.86 1.85
CA ILE A 18 10.10 0.68 1.04
C ILE A 18 8.87 0.86 1.92
N LEU A 19 7.95 1.70 1.49
CA LEU A 19 6.63 1.91 2.08
C LEU A 19 5.59 1.19 1.21
N PRO A 20 5.24 -0.07 1.50
CA PRO A 20 4.29 -0.83 0.68
C PRO A 20 2.86 -0.37 0.96
N GLY A 21 2.04 -0.23 -0.07
CA GLY A 21 0.64 0.14 0.15
C GLY A 21 -0.21 0.27 -1.11
N GLY A 22 -1.51 0.47 -0.87
CA GLY A 22 -2.49 0.67 -1.94
C GLY A 22 -2.70 2.13 -2.33
N PHE A 23 -2.53 3.05 -1.40
CA PHE A 23 -2.63 4.53 -1.58
C PHE A 23 -3.88 4.97 -2.34
N HIS A 24 -5.04 4.73 -1.75
CA HIS A 24 -6.32 4.74 -2.46
C HIS A 24 -7.40 5.54 -1.70
N PRO A 25 -7.37 6.90 -1.80
CA PRO A 25 -6.30 7.73 -2.36
C PRO A 25 -5.09 7.87 -1.42
N PHE A 26 -4.00 8.46 -1.93
CA PHE A 26 -2.90 8.94 -1.09
C PHE A 26 -3.41 10.09 -0.21
N HIS A 27 -2.96 10.18 1.04
CA HIS A 27 -3.38 11.21 2.00
C HIS A 27 -2.27 11.54 3.01
N PRO A 28 -2.39 12.61 3.82
CA PRO A 28 -1.34 13.06 4.76
C PRO A 28 -0.85 11.99 5.74
N GLY A 29 -1.68 11.01 6.14
CA GLY A 29 -1.25 9.88 6.97
C GLY A 29 -0.19 9.02 6.28
N HIS A 30 -0.23 8.88 4.97
CA HIS A 30 0.85 8.22 4.23
C HIS A 30 2.12 9.10 4.24
N LEU A 31 1.98 10.43 4.03
CA LEU A 31 3.12 11.33 4.09
C LEU A 31 3.81 11.30 5.47
N SER A 32 3.04 11.20 6.56
CA SER A 32 3.59 11.08 7.91
C SER A 32 4.47 9.84 8.08
N LEU A 33 4.08 8.72 7.46
CA LEU A 33 4.88 7.50 7.45
C LEU A 33 6.21 7.69 6.70
N TYR A 34 6.20 8.40 5.56
CA TYR A 34 7.40 8.77 4.82
C TYR A 34 8.36 9.61 5.65
N THR A 35 7.83 10.66 6.30
CA THR A 35 8.61 11.53 7.18
C THR A 35 9.17 10.75 8.38
N SER A 36 8.39 9.84 8.95
CA SER A 36 8.85 8.97 10.04
C SER A 36 9.96 8.03 9.58
N ALA A 37 9.86 7.49 8.36
CA ALA A 37 10.90 6.66 7.77
C ALA A 37 12.21 7.46 7.56
N GLN A 38 12.13 8.69 7.04
CA GLN A 38 13.31 9.54 6.89
C GLN A 38 13.99 9.88 8.22
N LYS A 39 13.21 10.08 9.28
CA LYS A 39 13.73 10.35 10.64
C LYS A 39 14.39 9.12 11.25
N MET A 40 13.77 7.93 11.07
CA MET A 40 14.28 6.69 11.63
C MET A 40 15.50 6.16 10.89
N PHE A 41 15.59 6.42 9.59
CA PHE A 41 16.66 5.95 8.70
C PHE A 41 17.34 7.14 8.01
N PRO A 42 18.14 7.94 8.72
CA PRO A 42 18.81 9.10 8.13
C PRO A 42 19.71 8.71 6.96
N GLY A 43 19.60 9.40 5.84
CA GLY A 43 20.39 9.11 4.64
C GLY A 43 19.90 7.92 3.81
N ALA A 44 18.80 7.27 4.20
CA ALA A 44 18.18 6.22 3.40
C ALA A 44 17.42 6.78 2.20
N ASP A 45 17.37 6.01 1.12
CA ASP A 45 16.44 6.26 0.02
C ASP A 45 15.08 5.67 0.39
N VAL A 46 14.05 6.51 0.45
CA VAL A 46 12.70 6.10 0.86
C VAL A 46 11.75 6.13 -0.32
N TYR A 47 11.05 5.01 -0.59
CA TYR A 47 10.13 4.87 -1.72
C TYR A 47 8.77 4.34 -1.29
N TYR A 48 7.72 4.81 -1.93
CA TYR A 48 6.43 4.13 -1.94
C TYR A 48 6.41 3.05 -3.02
N ALA A 49 5.99 1.86 -2.65
CA ALA A 49 5.78 0.75 -3.57
C ALA A 49 4.29 0.45 -3.70
N ALA A 50 3.69 0.80 -4.84
CA ALA A 50 2.26 0.68 -5.08
C ALA A 50 1.94 -0.25 -6.25
N THR A 51 0.90 -1.07 -6.12
CA THR A 51 0.37 -1.85 -7.24
C THR A 51 -0.66 -1.05 -8.04
N ASN A 52 -0.78 -1.37 -9.33
CA ASN A 52 -1.82 -0.85 -10.20
C ASN A 52 -3.00 -1.84 -10.28
N ASP A 53 -3.59 -2.16 -9.13
CA ASP A 53 -4.75 -3.05 -9.02
C ASP A 53 -6.05 -2.27 -9.28
N LYS A 54 -6.41 -2.08 -10.55
CA LYS A 54 -7.60 -1.32 -10.95
C LYS A 54 -8.91 -2.00 -10.57
N ALA A 55 -8.94 -3.32 -10.45
CA ALA A 55 -10.14 -4.06 -10.13
C ALA A 55 -10.67 -3.78 -8.72
N ASN A 56 -9.74 -3.66 -7.75
CA ASN A 56 -10.08 -3.40 -6.35
C ASN A 56 -9.78 -1.95 -5.91
N ARG A 57 -8.97 -1.23 -6.69
CA ARG A 57 -8.45 0.10 -6.35
C ARG A 57 -8.42 0.98 -7.60
N PRO A 58 -9.55 1.63 -7.96
CA PRO A 58 -9.76 2.25 -9.26
C PRO A 58 -8.80 3.40 -9.60
N PHE A 59 -8.14 4.01 -8.61
CA PHE A 59 -7.17 5.07 -8.89
C PHE A 59 -6.00 4.56 -9.73
N ASP A 60 -5.77 5.18 -10.87
CA ASP A 60 -4.59 4.92 -11.69
C ASP A 60 -3.31 5.25 -10.95
N ILE A 61 -2.24 4.50 -11.23
CA ILE A 61 -0.94 4.71 -10.57
C ILE A 61 -0.40 6.14 -10.78
N ALA A 62 -0.61 6.72 -11.96
CA ALA A 62 -0.20 8.09 -12.26
C ALA A 62 -0.92 9.11 -11.37
N ASP A 63 -2.22 8.93 -11.12
CA ASP A 63 -3.00 9.83 -10.28
C ASP A 63 -2.68 9.62 -8.78
N LYS A 64 -2.38 8.39 -8.35
CA LYS A 64 -1.83 8.13 -7.00
C LYS A 64 -0.50 8.87 -6.81
N ALA A 65 0.41 8.78 -7.78
CA ALA A 65 1.70 9.48 -7.73
C ALA A 65 1.53 11.01 -7.72
N ARG A 66 0.59 11.55 -8.50
CA ARG A 66 0.27 12.98 -8.49
C ARG A 66 -0.23 13.46 -7.14
N LEU A 67 -1.15 12.71 -6.50
CA LEU A 67 -1.62 13.03 -5.15
C LEU A 67 -0.49 12.97 -4.13
N ALA A 68 0.41 12.00 -4.24
CA ALA A 68 1.59 11.90 -3.39
C ALA A 68 2.52 13.12 -3.57
N GLN A 69 2.76 13.54 -4.82
CA GLN A 69 3.59 14.73 -5.12
C GLN A 69 2.94 16.02 -4.60
N ILE A 70 1.62 16.20 -4.78
CA ILE A 70 0.88 17.34 -4.21
C ILE A 70 1.02 17.38 -2.69
N ALA A 71 1.04 16.21 -2.04
CA ALA A 71 1.24 16.10 -0.59
C ALA A 71 2.69 16.34 -0.15
N GLY A 72 3.66 16.42 -1.07
CA GLY A 72 5.06 16.73 -0.77
C GLY A 72 6.05 15.57 -0.95
N VAL A 73 5.63 14.45 -1.54
CA VAL A 73 6.55 13.36 -1.89
C VAL A 73 7.39 13.75 -3.11
N PRO A 74 8.72 13.61 -3.06
CA PRO A 74 9.58 13.95 -4.20
C PRO A 74 9.24 13.12 -5.45
N ALA A 75 9.47 13.70 -6.62
CA ALA A 75 9.33 13.00 -7.89
C ALA A 75 10.23 11.75 -7.93
N GLY A 76 9.73 10.66 -8.48
CA GLY A 76 10.46 9.38 -8.56
C GLY A 76 10.40 8.51 -7.29
N HIS A 77 9.91 9.04 -6.15
CA HIS A 77 9.80 8.27 -4.91
C HIS A 77 8.47 7.51 -4.76
N PHE A 78 7.56 7.63 -5.70
CA PHE A 78 6.34 6.83 -5.78
C PHE A 78 6.41 5.90 -6.99
N VAL A 79 6.64 4.60 -6.76
CA VAL A 79 7.00 3.62 -7.79
C VAL A 79 5.89 2.57 -7.94
N GLN A 80 5.52 2.32 -9.19
CA GLN A 80 4.67 1.17 -9.50
C GLN A 80 5.48 -0.12 -9.41
N VAL A 81 4.96 -1.09 -8.68
CA VAL A 81 5.59 -2.41 -8.52
C VAL A 81 4.59 -3.54 -8.74
N LYS A 82 5.08 -4.70 -9.13
CA LYS A 82 4.27 -5.92 -9.24
C LYS A 82 3.94 -6.51 -7.87
N SER A 83 4.92 -6.49 -6.96
CA SER A 83 4.78 -7.01 -5.60
C SER A 83 5.39 -6.00 -4.61
N PRO A 84 4.57 -5.39 -3.73
CA PRO A 84 5.06 -4.35 -2.80
C PRO A 84 6.13 -4.83 -1.82
N PHE A 85 6.09 -6.10 -1.41
CA PHE A 85 7.07 -6.70 -0.50
C PHE A 85 8.24 -7.41 -1.21
N GLN A 86 8.34 -7.29 -2.52
CA GLN A 86 9.55 -7.62 -3.29
C GLN A 86 10.17 -6.35 -3.87
N ALA A 87 9.33 -5.44 -4.35
CA ALA A 87 9.67 -4.14 -4.92
C ALA A 87 10.88 -4.21 -5.88
N LYS A 88 10.89 -5.22 -6.77
CA LYS A 88 12.02 -5.48 -7.68
C LYS A 88 12.34 -4.26 -8.56
N GLU A 89 11.32 -3.51 -8.94
CA GLU A 89 11.45 -2.29 -9.73
C GLU A 89 12.26 -1.20 -9.02
N ILE A 90 12.44 -1.32 -7.70
CA ILE A 90 13.28 -0.44 -6.88
C ILE A 90 14.57 -1.15 -6.52
N THR A 91 14.48 -2.37 -5.95
CA THR A 91 15.63 -3.07 -5.33
C THR A 91 16.71 -3.47 -6.33
N THR A 92 16.38 -3.71 -7.61
CA THR A 92 17.36 -4.01 -8.66
C THR A 92 18.32 -2.88 -9.00
N ASN A 93 18.02 -1.65 -8.54
CA ASN A 93 18.92 -0.50 -8.73
C ASN A 93 20.02 -0.39 -7.64
N TYR A 94 20.08 -1.35 -6.72
CA TYR A 94 20.98 -1.36 -5.58
C TYR A 94 21.80 -2.62 -5.53
N ASP A 95 23.05 -2.50 -5.07
CA ASP A 95 23.90 -3.67 -4.84
C ASP A 95 23.38 -4.48 -3.64
N PRO A 96 22.97 -5.75 -3.85
CA PRO A 96 22.38 -6.56 -2.79
C PRO A 96 23.38 -6.97 -1.69
N ALA A 97 24.67 -6.89 -1.93
CA ALA A 97 25.71 -7.25 -0.96
C ALA A 97 26.03 -6.11 0.03
N THR A 98 25.72 -4.86 -0.34
CA THR A 98 26.08 -3.68 0.46
C THR A 98 24.85 -2.85 0.87
N THR A 99 23.65 -3.22 0.44
CA THR A 99 22.41 -2.47 0.72
C THR A 99 21.55 -3.19 1.74
N VAL A 100 21.06 -2.45 2.74
CA VAL A 100 20.05 -2.89 3.70
C VAL A 100 18.66 -2.58 3.15
N LEU A 101 17.78 -3.57 3.12
CA LEU A 101 16.39 -3.42 2.67
C LEU A 101 15.44 -3.42 3.86
N VAL A 102 14.66 -2.36 4.01
CA VAL A 102 13.66 -2.21 5.06
C VAL A 102 12.28 -1.97 4.45
N PHE A 103 11.31 -2.77 4.79
CA PHE A 103 9.90 -2.50 4.54
C PHE A 103 9.32 -1.82 5.78
N ALA A 104 9.01 -0.53 5.67
CA ALA A 104 8.45 0.23 6.78
C ALA A 104 6.92 0.28 6.68
N ARG A 105 6.26 -0.06 7.77
CA ARG A 105 4.80 -0.11 7.90
C ARG A 105 4.34 0.70 9.10
N SER A 106 3.07 1.08 9.11
CA SER A 106 2.44 1.63 10.32
C SER A 106 2.39 0.59 11.43
N VAL A 107 2.56 1.01 12.68
CA VAL A 107 2.27 0.15 13.85
C VAL A 107 0.83 -0.37 13.84
N LYS A 108 -0.10 0.32 13.19
CA LYS A 108 -1.51 -0.11 13.04
C LYS A 108 -1.65 -1.36 12.17
N ASP A 109 -0.66 -1.65 11.30
CA ASP A 109 -0.65 -2.79 10.38
C ASP A 109 0.17 -3.96 10.93
N GLN A 110 0.53 -3.95 12.22
CA GLN A 110 1.41 -4.95 12.84
C GLN A 110 0.83 -6.37 12.77
N ASP A 111 -0.48 -6.49 12.88
CA ASP A 111 -1.20 -7.77 12.84
C ASP A 111 -1.54 -8.24 11.41
N GLU A 112 -1.19 -7.44 10.39
CA GLU A 112 -1.44 -7.79 8.99
C GLU A 112 -0.21 -8.46 8.34
N PRO A 113 -0.39 -9.50 7.50
CA PRO A 113 0.71 -10.11 6.76
C PRO A 113 1.34 -9.13 5.73
N PRO A 114 2.62 -9.35 5.36
CA PRO A 114 3.52 -10.37 5.88
C PRO A 114 4.07 -10.00 7.26
N HIS A 115 4.31 -11.02 8.09
CA HIS A 115 4.96 -10.85 9.39
C HIS A 115 6.47 -11.02 9.25
N ALA A 116 7.22 -10.33 10.13
CA ALA A 116 8.65 -10.49 10.26
C ALA A 116 9.01 -11.71 11.11
N GLY A 117 10.14 -12.33 10.85
CA GLY A 117 10.64 -13.47 11.62
C GLY A 117 10.09 -14.81 11.11
N GLY A 118 10.28 -15.83 11.94
CA GLY A 118 9.92 -17.20 11.59
C GLY A 118 11.09 -18.00 10.99
N ILE A 119 10.84 -19.30 10.84
CA ILE A 119 11.82 -20.28 10.33
C ILE A 119 11.18 -20.98 9.12
N LYS A 120 11.95 -21.15 8.06
CA LYS A 120 11.54 -21.91 6.89
C LYS A 120 11.53 -23.43 7.19
N LYS A 121 10.93 -24.21 6.28
CA LYS A 121 10.89 -25.67 6.39
C LYS A 121 12.28 -26.34 6.44
N ASP A 122 13.28 -25.67 5.90
CA ASP A 122 14.69 -26.09 5.88
C ASP A 122 15.47 -25.70 7.15
N GLY A 123 14.82 -25.16 8.17
CA GLY A 123 15.42 -24.72 9.43
C GLY A 123 16.12 -23.34 9.35
N ASN A 124 16.20 -22.73 8.18
CA ASN A 124 16.80 -21.40 8.03
C ASN A 124 15.81 -20.28 8.41
N PRO A 125 16.30 -19.10 8.89
CA PRO A 125 15.46 -17.94 9.11
C PRO A 125 14.67 -17.54 7.86
N ALA A 126 13.44 -17.07 8.03
CA ALA A 126 12.68 -16.46 6.94
C ALA A 126 13.43 -15.23 6.38
N TYR A 127 13.19 -14.88 5.12
CA TYR A 127 13.86 -13.73 4.52
C TYR A 127 13.53 -12.42 5.22
N LEU A 128 12.26 -12.18 5.56
CA LEU A 128 11.82 -10.99 6.27
C LEU A 128 12.02 -11.16 7.78
N GLN A 129 12.90 -10.35 8.35
CA GLN A 129 13.22 -10.34 9.77
C GLN A 129 12.75 -9.04 10.45
N PRO A 130 12.53 -9.00 11.77
CA PRO A 130 12.36 -7.75 12.49
C PRO A 130 13.60 -6.88 12.32
N TYR A 131 13.40 -5.56 12.11
CA TYR A 131 14.54 -4.65 12.00
C TYR A 131 15.38 -4.61 13.28
N SER A 132 16.69 -4.69 13.14
CA SER A 132 17.67 -4.71 14.25
C SER A 132 18.77 -3.65 14.06
N LYS A 133 19.56 -3.42 15.11
CA LYS A 133 20.65 -2.42 15.09
C LYS A 133 21.77 -2.73 14.10
N ASN A 134 22.00 -4.01 13.82
CA ASN A 134 23.05 -4.47 12.91
C ASN A 134 22.43 -5.29 11.77
N PRO A 135 21.73 -4.63 10.83
CA PRO A 135 21.06 -5.34 9.75
C PRO A 135 22.08 -5.92 8.75
N ALA A 136 21.82 -7.13 8.30
CA ALA A 136 22.57 -7.75 7.21
C ALA A 136 22.12 -7.15 5.86
N PRO A 137 22.94 -7.25 4.81
CA PRO A 137 22.56 -6.82 3.46
C PRO A 137 21.36 -7.61 2.91
N MET A 138 20.67 -7.02 1.92
CA MET A 138 19.43 -7.55 1.36
C MET A 138 19.58 -8.87 0.58
N ASN A 139 20.79 -9.29 0.24
CA ASN A 139 21.04 -10.64 -0.28
C ASN A 139 20.87 -11.74 0.80
N GLN A 140 20.88 -11.36 2.07
CA GLN A 140 20.68 -12.28 3.20
C GLN A 140 19.26 -12.12 3.78
N HIS A 141 18.89 -10.90 4.15
CA HIS A 141 17.60 -10.57 4.76
C HIS A 141 17.02 -9.25 4.26
N GLY A 142 15.68 -9.19 4.17
CA GLY A 142 14.93 -7.95 4.23
C GLY A 142 14.34 -7.78 5.63
N TYR A 143 14.02 -6.56 6.02
CA TYR A 143 13.55 -6.24 7.37
C TYR A 143 12.17 -5.60 7.33
N ILE A 144 11.37 -5.84 8.36
CA ILE A 144 10.13 -5.08 8.62
C ILE A 144 10.38 -4.18 9.81
N ALA A 145 10.10 -2.89 9.63
CA ALA A 145 10.09 -1.89 10.69
C ALA A 145 8.67 -1.32 10.84
N TYR A 146 8.17 -1.25 12.06
CA TYR A 146 6.90 -0.60 12.37
C TYR A 146 7.15 0.81 12.88
N LEU A 147 6.58 1.79 12.17
CA LEU A 147 6.77 3.20 12.47
C LEU A 147 5.50 3.80 13.08
N PRO A 148 5.63 4.74 14.02
CA PRO A 148 4.48 5.48 14.51
C PRO A 148 3.87 6.28 13.35
N THR A 149 2.58 6.11 13.16
CA THR A 149 1.79 7.00 12.31
C THR A 149 1.32 8.16 13.15
N VAL A 150 1.71 9.35 12.76
CA VAL A 150 1.13 10.57 13.31
C VAL A 150 -0.29 10.67 12.77
N GLU A 151 -1.26 10.74 13.65
CA GLU A 151 -2.60 11.17 13.25
C GLU A 151 -2.45 12.57 12.69
N PHE A 152 -2.72 12.75 11.43
CA PHE A 152 -2.77 14.10 10.89
C PHE A 152 -3.97 14.82 11.50
N PRO A 153 -3.83 16.08 11.89
CA PRO A 153 -4.96 16.83 12.41
C PRO A 153 -6.08 16.75 11.38
N ALA A 154 -7.18 16.13 11.80
CA ALA A 154 -8.40 16.22 11.05
C ALA A 154 -8.69 17.72 10.93
N GLY A 155 -8.50 18.31 9.75
CA GLY A 155 -8.91 19.67 9.50
C GLY A 155 -10.41 19.83 9.75
N PRO A 156 -11.03 20.96 9.41
CA PRO A 156 -12.47 21.14 9.54
C PRO A 156 -13.30 20.00 8.94
N SER A 157 -12.74 19.27 7.96
CA SER A 157 -13.36 18.10 7.35
C SER A 157 -13.41 16.85 8.25
N GLY A 158 -12.61 16.78 9.31
CA GLY A 158 -12.54 15.61 10.22
C GLY A 158 -12.07 14.30 9.60
N ILE A 159 -11.47 14.33 8.40
CA ILE A 159 -11.06 13.13 7.65
C ILE A 159 -9.67 12.68 8.09
N THR A 160 -9.55 11.40 8.49
CA THR A 160 -8.31 10.79 8.98
C THR A 160 -7.88 9.53 8.20
N SER A 161 -8.62 9.11 7.18
CA SER A 161 -8.32 7.88 6.43
C SER A 161 -8.82 7.91 4.99
N ALA A 162 -8.19 7.11 4.12
CA ALA A 162 -8.62 6.89 2.75
C ALA A 162 -10.04 6.33 2.66
N THR A 163 -10.46 5.51 3.61
CA THR A 163 -11.83 4.97 3.68
C THR A 163 -12.85 6.07 3.92
N GLN A 164 -12.56 7.01 4.83
CA GLN A 164 -13.42 8.16 5.05
C GLN A 164 -13.50 9.06 3.81
N ILE A 165 -12.39 9.33 3.14
CA ILE A 165 -12.41 10.08 1.87
C ILE A 165 -13.36 9.42 0.88
N ARG A 166 -13.22 8.12 0.62
CA ARG A 166 -14.09 7.38 -0.31
C ARG A 166 -15.55 7.35 0.08
N SER A 167 -15.87 7.32 1.36
CA SER A 167 -17.26 7.27 1.84
C SER A 167 -17.95 8.64 1.88
N MET A 168 -17.19 9.70 2.12
CA MET A 168 -17.72 11.06 2.26
C MET A 168 -17.79 11.80 0.93
N TRP A 169 -16.80 11.58 0.05
CA TRP A 169 -16.65 12.33 -1.19
C TRP A 169 -17.89 12.32 -2.10
N PRO A 170 -18.56 11.18 -2.37
CA PRO A 170 -19.75 11.16 -3.21
C PRO A 170 -20.90 12.01 -2.66
N LYS A 171 -21.00 12.09 -1.34
CA LYS A 171 -22.09 12.77 -0.62
C LYS A 171 -21.77 14.23 -0.31
N ALA A 172 -20.52 14.66 -0.51
CA ALA A 172 -20.05 15.98 -0.15
C ALA A 172 -20.54 17.03 -1.17
N SER A 173 -21.05 18.16 -0.68
CA SER A 173 -21.35 19.34 -1.50
C SER A 173 -20.07 19.92 -2.10
N PRO A 174 -20.16 20.74 -3.17
CA PRO A 174 -18.97 21.38 -3.77
C PRO A 174 -18.14 22.16 -2.73
N LYS A 175 -18.76 22.83 -1.77
CA LYS A 175 -18.07 23.54 -0.69
C LYS A 175 -17.31 22.59 0.21
N GLN A 176 -17.93 21.49 0.62
CA GLN A 176 -17.27 20.48 1.46
C GLN A 176 -16.12 19.78 0.73
N ARG A 177 -16.25 19.49 -0.58
CA ARG A 177 -15.15 18.94 -1.39
C ARG A 177 -13.96 19.90 -1.43
N ALA A 178 -14.22 21.21 -1.60
CA ALA A 178 -13.18 22.22 -1.56
C ALA A 178 -12.47 22.31 -0.20
N GLU A 179 -13.19 22.20 0.91
CA GLU A 179 -12.65 22.14 2.26
C GLU A 179 -11.79 20.87 2.45
N ILE A 180 -12.28 19.69 2.06
CA ILE A 180 -11.56 18.42 2.13
C ILE A 180 -10.23 18.48 1.38
N VAL A 181 -10.22 18.96 0.14
CA VAL A 181 -8.96 19.03 -0.62
C VAL A 181 -8.05 20.13 -0.13
N GLY A 182 -8.58 21.22 0.43
CA GLY A 182 -7.79 22.25 1.08
C GLY A 182 -7.02 21.71 2.27
N ASP A 183 -7.66 20.87 3.09
CA ASP A 183 -7.06 20.23 4.25
C ASP A 183 -6.03 19.15 3.87
N LEU A 184 -6.40 18.29 2.91
CA LEU A 184 -5.60 17.11 2.58
C LEU A 184 -4.48 17.36 1.56
N TYR A 185 -4.65 18.35 0.68
CA TYR A 185 -3.75 18.61 -0.45
C TYR A 185 -3.48 20.12 -0.65
N PRO A 186 -2.96 20.81 0.36
CA PRO A 186 -2.78 22.27 0.30
C PRO A 186 -1.87 22.73 -0.84
N GLY A 187 -0.97 21.86 -1.32
CA GLY A 187 -0.06 22.18 -2.43
C GLY A 187 -0.76 22.39 -3.77
N ASN A 188 -1.86 21.69 -4.05
CA ASN A 188 -2.69 21.93 -5.25
C ASN A 188 -4.10 21.33 -5.07
N PRO A 189 -4.97 21.98 -4.29
CA PRO A 189 -6.33 21.48 -4.01
C PRO A 189 -7.17 21.27 -5.27
N LYS A 190 -7.01 22.15 -6.27
CA LYS A 190 -7.79 22.08 -7.52
C LYS A 190 -7.50 20.80 -8.29
N LEU A 191 -6.21 20.46 -8.46
CA LEU A 191 -5.81 19.22 -9.14
C LEU A 191 -6.22 17.99 -8.33
N ALA A 192 -6.05 18.03 -7.01
CA ALA A 192 -6.50 16.96 -6.13
C ALA A 192 -8.01 16.72 -6.23
N GLN A 193 -8.82 17.80 -6.27
CA GLN A 193 -10.24 17.68 -6.47
C GLN A 193 -10.59 17.01 -7.81
N GLN A 194 -9.98 17.43 -8.90
CA GLN A 194 -10.19 16.81 -10.22
C GLN A 194 -9.87 15.31 -10.21
N ILE A 195 -8.78 14.92 -9.54
CA ILE A 195 -8.43 13.50 -9.40
C ILE A 195 -9.48 12.75 -8.55
N LEU A 196 -9.89 13.29 -7.41
CA LEU A 196 -10.89 12.64 -6.57
C LEU A 196 -12.26 12.55 -7.26
N ASP A 197 -12.69 13.61 -7.95
CA ASP A 197 -13.94 13.61 -8.73
C ASP A 197 -13.93 12.53 -9.82
N LYS A 198 -12.82 12.35 -10.52
CA LYS A 198 -12.66 11.31 -11.56
C LYS A 198 -12.95 9.89 -11.05
N TYR A 199 -12.68 9.60 -9.77
CA TYR A 199 -12.78 8.24 -9.23
C TYR A 199 -13.88 8.05 -8.19
N LEU A 200 -14.38 9.12 -7.58
CA LEU A 200 -15.23 9.04 -6.42
C LEU A 200 -16.59 9.78 -6.59
N SER A 201 -16.84 10.47 -7.73
CA SER A 201 -18.16 11.04 -8.00
C SER A 201 -19.17 9.95 -8.31
N GLU A 202 -20.45 10.19 -8.03
CA GLU A 202 -21.53 9.22 -8.29
C GLU A 202 -21.62 8.83 -9.77
N ASP A 203 -21.32 9.75 -10.67
CA ASP A 203 -21.29 9.51 -12.12
C ASP A 203 -20.14 8.57 -12.56
N SER A 204 -19.07 8.45 -11.78
CA SER A 204 -17.97 7.53 -12.07
C SER A 204 -18.28 6.07 -11.72
N ASN A 205 -19.33 5.82 -10.96
CA ASN A 205 -19.85 4.49 -10.64
C ASN A 205 -20.96 4.02 -11.60
N SER A 206 -21.29 4.79 -12.64
CA SER A 206 -22.07 4.24 -13.75
C SER A 206 -21.25 3.13 -14.40
N PRO A 207 -21.75 1.89 -14.45
CA PRO A 207 -21.08 0.86 -15.24
C PRO A 207 -20.98 1.43 -16.66
N VAL A 208 -19.75 1.52 -17.19
CA VAL A 208 -19.58 1.68 -18.64
C VAL A 208 -20.51 0.63 -19.23
N ALA A 209 -21.52 1.08 -19.97
CA ALA A 209 -22.44 0.20 -20.68
C ALA A 209 -21.56 -0.67 -21.58
N VAL A 210 -21.26 -1.87 -21.14
CA VAL A 210 -20.58 -2.87 -21.94
C VAL A 210 -21.64 -3.27 -22.94
N ASP A 211 -21.43 -2.83 -24.18
CA ASP A 211 -22.18 -3.30 -25.33
C ASP A 211 -22.23 -4.83 -25.28
N SER A 212 -23.46 -5.35 -25.20
CA SER A 212 -23.77 -6.76 -24.92
C SER A 212 -23.53 -7.67 -26.13
N THR A 213 -22.45 -7.42 -26.90
CA THR A 213 -22.10 -8.23 -28.07
C THR A 213 -20.64 -8.63 -28.12
N SER A 214 -20.16 -9.33 -27.04
CA SER A 214 -18.93 -10.13 -27.14
C SER A 214 -18.90 -11.21 -26.05
N PRO A 215 -18.53 -12.46 -26.39
CA PRO A 215 -18.68 -13.59 -25.52
C PRO A 215 -17.54 -13.71 -24.50
N VAL A 216 -17.95 -13.87 -23.23
CA VAL A 216 -17.33 -14.67 -22.16
C VAL A 216 -15.81 -14.53 -21.95
N GLY A 217 -15.43 -13.59 -21.11
CA GLY A 217 -14.19 -13.64 -20.32
C GLY A 217 -14.54 -13.69 -18.83
N GLY A 218 -13.94 -14.63 -18.09
CA GLY A 218 -14.31 -15.02 -16.72
C GLY A 218 -14.55 -13.88 -15.74
N VAL A 219 -15.68 -13.95 -15.04
CA VAL A 219 -16.09 -13.00 -14.00
C VAL A 219 -15.24 -13.23 -12.75
N ALA A 220 -14.59 -12.20 -12.21
CA ALA A 220 -13.87 -12.27 -10.94
C ALA A 220 -14.80 -12.70 -9.79
N GLU A 221 -14.25 -13.30 -8.73
CA GLU A 221 -15.02 -13.56 -7.50
C GLU A 221 -15.60 -12.24 -6.99
N HIS A 222 -16.87 -12.24 -6.59
CA HIS A 222 -17.54 -11.02 -6.15
C HIS A 222 -18.47 -11.26 -4.95
N ILE A 223 -18.60 -10.23 -4.12
CA ILE A 223 -19.49 -10.22 -2.97
C ILE A 223 -20.77 -9.46 -3.32
N GLY A 224 -21.88 -10.18 -3.36
CA GLY A 224 -23.21 -9.61 -3.59
C GLY A 224 -24.01 -9.44 -2.27
N LYS A 225 -24.80 -8.36 -2.15
CA LYS A 225 -25.76 -8.18 -1.06
C LYS A 225 -26.97 -9.07 -1.29
N VAL A 226 -27.36 -9.84 -0.29
CA VAL A 226 -28.55 -10.72 -0.34
C VAL A 226 -29.45 -10.46 0.87
N LYS A 227 -30.70 -10.97 0.84
CA LYS A 227 -31.60 -10.88 2.00
C LYS A 227 -30.96 -11.61 3.20
N GLY A 228 -30.63 -10.85 4.24
CA GLY A 228 -30.01 -11.37 5.46
C GLY A 228 -28.47 -11.29 5.50
N GLY A 229 -27.78 -10.63 4.53
CA GLY A 229 -26.33 -10.46 4.60
C GLY A 229 -25.63 -10.26 3.27
N TYR A 230 -24.44 -10.84 3.16
CA TYR A 230 -23.57 -10.78 2.00
C TYR A 230 -23.17 -12.17 1.55
N ARG A 231 -23.12 -12.40 0.24
CA ARG A 231 -22.78 -13.70 -0.35
C ARG A 231 -21.57 -13.57 -1.24
N LEU A 232 -20.59 -14.44 -1.03
CA LEU A 232 -19.41 -14.56 -1.87
C LEU A 232 -19.68 -15.57 -3.01
N TYR A 233 -19.39 -15.16 -4.23
CA TYR A 233 -19.51 -15.98 -5.43
C TYR A 233 -18.16 -16.26 -6.06
N SER A 234 -17.93 -17.48 -6.53
CA SER A 234 -16.76 -17.85 -7.31
C SER A 234 -16.82 -17.23 -8.73
N HIS A 235 -15.69 -17.28 -9.47
CA HIS A 235 -15.63 -16.95 -10.90
C HIS A 235 -16.69 -17.64 -11.77
N LYS A 236 -17.18 -18.79 -11.35
CA LYS A 236 -18.23 -19.56 -12.05
C LYS A 236 -19.62 -19.30 -11.48
N GLY A 237 -19.79 -18.26 -10.68
CA GLY A 237 -21.08 -17.92 -10.05
C GLY A 237 -21.53 -18.87 -8.92
N LYS A 238 -20.69 -19.83 -8.49
CA LYS A 238 -21.01 -20.73 -7.39
C LYS A 238 -20.96 -19.98 -6.06
N ASN A 239 -21.97 -20.19 -5.20
CA ASN A 239 -21.99 -19.66 -3.84
C ASN A 239 -20.87 -20.28 -3.00
N LEU A 240 -19.96 -19.47 -2.49
CA LEU A 240 -18.84 -19.87 -1.63
C LEU A 240 -19.11 -19.62 -0.14
N GLY A 241 -20.20 -18.92 0.19
CA GLY A 241 -20.64 -18.66 1.56
C GLY A 241 -21.57 -17.46 1.66
N THR A 242 -22.38 -17.42 2.73
CA THR A 242 -23.24 -16.27 3.06
C THR A 242 -22.87 -15.80 4.47
N PHE A 243 -22.65 -14.50 4.63
CA PHE A 243 -22.10 -13.89 5.83
C PHE A 243 -23.01 -12.77 6.32
N PRO A 244 -23.14 -12.55 7.63
CA PRO A 244 -23.99 -11.49 8.17
C PRO A 244 -23.45 -10.09 7.90
N SER A 245 -22.14 -9.96 7.60
CA SER A 245 -21.49 -8.68 7.27
C SER A 245 -20.62 -8.80 6.02
N ARG A 246 -20.42 -7.67 5.33
CA ARG A 246 -19.52 -7.60 4.18
C ARG A 246 -18.08 -7.90 4.57
N ALA A 247 -17.63 -7.42 5.74
CA ALA A 247 -16.28 -7.71 6.27
C ALA A 247 -16.05 -9.22 6.49
N GLY A 248 -17.08 -9.96 6.92
CA GLY A 248 -17.01 -11.43 7.04
C GLY A 248 -16.84 -12.12 5.68
N ALA A 249 -17.56 -11.64 4.66
CA ALA A 249 -17.43 -12.17 3.30
C ALA A 249 -16.04 -11.86 2.70
N GLU A 250 -15.50 -10.65 2.91
CA GLU A 250 -14.17 -10.23 2.47
C GLU A 250 -13.04 -11.01 3.18
N LYS A 251 -13.24 -11.37 4.45
CA LYS A 251 -12.30 -12.22 5.18
C LYS A 251 -12.23 -13.62 4.55
N HIS A 252 -13.38 -14.21 4.28
CA HIS A 252 -13.46 -15.55 3.66
C HIS A 252 -12.94 -15.56 2.22
N GLU A 253 -13.16 -14.51 1.44
CA GLU A 253 -12.57 -14.34 0.11
C GLU A 253 -11.04 -14.39 0.16
N ARG A 254 -10.41 -13.69 1.11
CA ARG A 254 -8.96 -13.74 1.32
C ARG A 254 -8.46 -15.14 1.68
N GLU A 255 -9.19 -15.87 2.50
CA GLU A 255 -8.86 -17.26 2.85
C GLU A 255 -8.94 -18.17 1.62
N VAL A 256 -9.98 -18.05 0.80
CA VAL A 256 -10.15 -18.81 -0.45
C VAL A 256 -9.02 -18.52 -1.43
N GLN A 257 -8.64 -17.24 -1.60
CA GLN A 257 -7.51 -16.84 -2.44
C GLN A 257 -6.17 -17.40 -1.93
N TYR A 258 -5.96 -17.37 -0.62
CA TYR A 258 -4.76 -17.93 -0.01
C TYR A 258 -4.59 -19.44 -0.30
N PHE A 259 -5.67 -20.22 -0.21
CA PHE A 259 -5.62 -21.67 -0.49
C PHE A 259 -5.47 -21.99 -1.98
N LYS A 260 -5.99 -21.16 -2.88
CA LYS A 260 -5.83 -21.34 -4.34
C LYS A 260 -4.41 -21.15 -4.83
N HIS A 261 -3.61 -20.34 -4.15
CA HIS A 261 -2.21 -20.08 -4.50
C HIS A 261 -1.22 -21.03 -3.82
N LYS A 262 -1.70 -21.97 -3.00
CA LYS A 262 -0.89 -22.94 -2.27
C LYS A 262 -0.98 -24.37 -2.82
N GLY A 263 -1.84 -24.60 -3.82
CA GLY A 263 -2.03 -25.91 -4.45
C GLY A 263 -1.26 -26.09 -5.75
#